data_09a104a85c864dc15047d5b34568fe18
#
_entry.id   09a104a85c864dc15047d5b34568fe18
#
_cell.length_a   1.000
_cell.length_b   1.000
_cell.length_c   1.000
_cell.angle_alpha   90.00
_cell.angle_beta   90.00
_cell.angle_gamma   90.00
#
_symmetry.space_group_name_H-M   'P 1'
#
loop_
_entity.id
_entity.type
_entity.pdbx_description
1 polymer ?
#
loop_
_entity_poly.entity_id
_entity_poly.type
_entity_poly.pdbx_seq_one_letter_code
_entity_poly.pdbx_strand_id
1 'polypeptide(L)'
;MNLNLSSWLAVLLFTLAIVSSLFAGSSSSRKEETGAVVPHNSDAESMRFQGEQRFRANCGRCHAAPQKFPPRMMGTILRHMRVRATITAEDRRLILFYMTQ
;
A
#
# COMPACT_ATOMS: atom_id res chain seq x y z
N MET A 1 5.71 54.61 8.92
CA MET A 1 5.21 53.86 7.76
C MET A 1 3.77 53.50 8.06
N ASN A 2 2.82 54.28 7.56
CA ASN A 2 1.37 54.00 7.76
C ASN A 2 0.92 52.97 6.72
N LEU A 3 1.03 51.71 7.09
CA LEU A 3 0.43 50.64 6.28
C LEU A 3 -1.09 50.76 6.41
N ASN A 4 -1.70 51.18 5.32
CA ASN A 4 -3.15 51.36 5.24
C ASN A 4 -3.85 50.00 5.51
N LEU A 5 -4.89 50.06 6.33
CA LEU A 5 -5.72 48.91 6.69
C LEU A 5 -6.16 48.08 5.48
N SER A 6 -6.35 48.74 4.32
CA SER A 6 -6.66 48.07 3.06
C SER A 6 -5.54 47.16 2.53
N SER A 7 -4.27 47.53 2.76
CA SER A 7 -3.11 46.66 2.38
C SER A 7 -3.07 45.40 3.21
N TRP A 8 -3.38 45.50 4.51
CA TRP A 8 -3.43 44.31 5.38
C TRP A 8 -4.57 43.36 5.01
N LEU A 9 -5.72 43.88 4.64
CA LEU A 9 -6.86 43.10 4.13
C LEU A 9 -6.52 42.39 2.82
N ALA A 10 -5.82 43.03 1.90
CA ALA A 10 -5.40 42.41 0.65
C ALA A 10 -4.43 41.27 0.85
N VAL A 11 -3.47 41.42 1.76
CA VAL A 11 -2.50 40.36 2.11
C VAL A 11 -3.20 39.16 2.77
N LEU A 12 -4.15 39.44 3.69
CA LEU A 12 -4.92 38.38 4.36
C LEU A 12 -5.80 37.59 3.38
N LEU A 13 -6.43 38.24 2.43
CA LEU A 13 -7.25 37.59 1.40
C LEU A 13 -6.36 36.75 0.45
N PHE A 14 -5.15 37.23 0.13
CA PHE A 14 -4.26 36.54 -0.76
C PHE A 14 -3.67 35.26 -0.08
N THR A 15 -3.36 35.34 1.20
CA THR A 15 -2.87 34.17 1.96
C THR A 15 -3.96 33.11 2.14
N LEU A 16 -5.23 33.54 2.33
CA LEU A 16 -6.36 32.63 2.45
C LEU A 16 -6.62 31.85 1.15
N ALA A 17 -6.45 32.49 -0.01
CA ALA A 17 -6.62 31.87 -1.32
C ALA A 17 -5.56 30.79 -1.61
N ILE A 18 -4.33 30.98 -1.13
CA ILE A 18 -3.23 30.02 -1.34
C ILE A 18 -3.43 28.75 -0.47
N VAL A 19 -3.95 28.89 0.73
CA VAL A 19 -4.20 27.76 1.63
C VAL A 19 -5.30 26.84 1.09
N SER A 20 -6.29 27.39 0.38
CA SER A 20 -7.40 26.61 -0.21
C SER A 20 -6.95 25.69 -1.36
N SER A 21 -5.84 26.01 -2.01
CA SER A 21 -5.35 25.24 -3.18
C SER A 21 -4.58 23.97 -2.79
N LEU A 22 -4.12 23.85 -1.55
CA LEU A 22 -3.32 22.72 -1.08
C LEU A 22 -4.17 21.56 -0.52
N PHE A 23 -5.50 21.75 -0.41
CA PHE A 23 -6.40 20.72 0.13
C PHE A 23 -7.23 20.00 -0.95
N ALA A 24 -6.88 20.15 -2.23
CA ALA A 24 -7.36 19.26 -3.28
C ALA A 24 -6.58 17.94 -3.22
N GLY A 25 -6.56 17.31 -2.05
CA GLY A 25 -6.14 15.95 -1.86
C GLY A 25 -7.10 15.04 -2.61
N SER A 26 -6.57 14.35 -3.60
CA SER A 26 -7.21 13.29 -4.38
C SER A 26 -8.01 12.36 -3.48
N SER A 27 -9.31 12.60 -3.37
CA SER A 27 -10.26 11.60 -2.93
C SER A 27 -10.38 10.59 -4.09
N SER A 28 -9.44 9.64 -4.15
CA SER A 28 -9.65 8.40 -4.88
C SER A 28 -10.84 7.72 -4.21
N SER A 29 -12.03 7.99 -4.72
CA SER A 29 -13.23 7.18 -4.46
C SER A 29 -12.88 5.74 -4.86
N ARG A 30 -12.50 4.96 -3.87
CA ARG A 30 -12.45 3.51 -3.97
C ARG A 30 -13.89 3.05 -4.08
N LYS A 31 -14.36 2.99 -5.32
CA LYS A 31 -15.59 2.27 -5.67
C LYS A 31 -15.31 0.81 -5.32
N GLU A 32 -15.93 0.31 -4.26
CA GLU A 32 -16.03 -1.10 -4.01
C GLU A 32 -16.91 -1.70 -5.12
N GLU A 33 -16.28 -2.03 -6.22
CA GLU A 33 -16.85 -2.99 -7.13
C GLU A 33 -16.50 -4.38 -6.58
N THR A 34 -17.49 -4.97 -5.94
CA THR A 34 -17.57 -6.41 -5.68
C THR A 34 -17.77 -7.11 -7.04
N GLY A 35 -16.75 -7.06 -7.86
CA GLY A 35 -16.58 -7.90 -9.02
C GLY A 35 -15.29 -8.68 -8.80
N ALA A 36 -15.36 -10.01 -8.85
CA ALA A 36 -14.16 -10.84 -8.91
C ALA A 36 -13.36 -10.41 -10.16
N VAL A 37 -12.45 -9.46 -9.96
CA VAL A 37 -11.47 -9.09 -10.98
C VAL A 37 -10.56 -10.30 -11.12
N VAL A 38 -10.82 -11.10 -12.17
CA VAL A 38 -9.84 -12.08 -12.62
C VAL A 38 -8.59 -11.27 -12.99
N PRO A 39 -7.49 -11.39 -12.24
CA PRO A 39 -6.31 -10.58 -12.52
C PRO A 39 -5.85 -10.89 -13.94
N HIS A 40 -5.67 -9.86 -14.73
CA HIS A 40 -5.06 -9.97 -16.04
C HIS A 40 -3.69 -10.63 -15.87
N ASN A 41 -3.26 -11.49 -16.77
CA ASN A 41 -2.00 -12.26 -16.64
C ASN A 41 -0.80 -11.39 -16.23
N SER A 42 -0.72 -10.16 -16.73
CA SER A 42 0.30 -9.17 -16.34
C SER A 42 0.25 -8.77 -14.87
N ASP A 43 -0.95 -8.65 -14.31
CA ASP A 43 -1.12 -8.24 -12.90
C ASP A 43 -0.77 -9.39 -11.97
N ALA A 44 -1.13 -10.61 -12.32
CA ALA A 44 -0.80 -11.82 -11.58
C ALA A 44 0.73 -12.06 -11.57
N GLU A 45 1.38 -11.86 -12.70
CA GLU A 45 2.85 -11.99 -12.81
C GLU A 45 3.56 -10.91 -12.01
N SER A 46 3.10 -9.66 -12.08
CA SER A 46 3.61 -8.57 -11.26
C SER A 46 3.45 -8.85 -9.77
N MET A 47 2.28 -9.31 -9.33
CA MET A 47 2.03 -9.68 -7.93
C MET A 47 2.93 -10.83 -7.47
N ARG A 48 3.15 -11.82 -8.33
CA ARG A 48 4.04 -12.94 -8.04
C ARG A 48 5.49 -12.47 -7.86
N PHE A 49 5.98 -11.65 -8.76
CA PHE A 49 7.32 -11.08 -8.68
C PHE A 49 7.52 -10.24 -7.42
N GLN A 50 6.58 -9.36 -7.12
CA GLN A 50 6.60 -8.57 -5.88
C GLN A 50 6.55 -9.47 -4.64
N GLY A 51 5.72 -10.50 -4.65
CA GLY A 51 5.62 -11.47 -3.57
C GLY A 51 6.94 -12.22 -3.34
N GLU A 52 7.61 -12.63 -4.40
CA GLU A 52 8.94 -13.25 -4.32
C GLU A 52 9.98 -12.32 -3.71
N GLN A 53 10.02 -11.06 -4.15
CA GLN A 53 10.94 -10.07 -3.58
C GLN A 53 10.69 -9.87 -2.07
N ARG A 54 9.41 -9.74 -1.67
CA ARG A 54 9.03 -9.60 -0.26
C ARG A 54 9.40 -10.83 0.56
N PHE A 55 9.20 -12.03 -0.01
CA PHE A 55 9.62 -13.26 0.63
C PHE A 55 11.14 -13.29 0.85
N ARG A 56 11.93 -13.02 -0.17
CA ARG A 56 13.40 -13.01 -0.07
C ARG A 56 13.90 -11.99 0.98
N ALA A 57 13.31 -10.80 0.98
CA ALA A 57 13.70 -9.74 1.90
C ALA A 57 13.35 -10.04 3.37
N ASN A 58 12.21 -10.67 3.64
CA ASN A 58 11.69 -10.83 4.99
C ASN A 58 11.86 -12.25 5.55
N CYS A 59 11.77 -13.27 4.72
CA CYS A 59 11.76 -14.67 5.13
C CYS A 59 13.05 -15.41 4.72
N GLY A 60 13.56 -15.15 3.52
CA GLY A 60 14.71 -15.84 2.92
C GLY A 60 16.02 -15.68 3.68
N ARG A 61 16.09 -14.75 4.61
CA ARG A 61 17.27 -14.55 5.47
C ARG A 61 17.46 -15.66 6.50
N CYS A 62 16.39 -16.36 6.87
CA CYS A 62 16.43 -17.37 7.93
C CYS A 62 16.27 -18.80 7.39
N HIS A 63 15.50 -18.96 6.33
CA HIS A 63 15.23 -20.28 5.73
C HIS A 63 14.88 -20.16 4.24
N ALA A 64 15.09 -21.25 3.50
CA ALA A 64 14.62 -21.33 2.12
C ALA A 64 13.07 -21.34 2.05
N ALA A 65 12.55 -21.07 0.86
CA ALA A 65 11.11 -21.16 0.64
C ALA A 65 10.62 -22.57 0.98
N PRO A 66 9.59 -22.72 1.83
CA PRO A 66 9.01 -24.01 2.11
C PRO A 66 8.34 -24.57 0.85
N GLN A 67 8.15 -25.89 0.83
CA GLN A 67 7.37 -26.49 -0.24
C GLN A 67 5.94 -25.94 -0.26
N LYS A 68 5.30 -26.00 -1.43
CA LYS A 68 3.94 -25.47 -1.61
C LYS A 68 2.97 -26.15 -0.66
N PHE A 69 2.33 -25.36 0.18
CA PHE A 69 1.24 -25.78 1.04
C PHE A 69 -0.09 -25.29 0.51
N PRO A 70 -1.21 -25.94 0.88
CA PRO A 70 -2.53 -25.41 0.58
C PRO A 70 -2.70 -23.98 1.10
N PRO A 71 -3.46 -23.11 0.41
CA PRO A 71 -3.60 -21.70 0.78
C PRO A 71 -3.99 -21.44 2.23
N ARG A 72 -4.86 -22.28 2.80
CA ARG A 72 -5.28 -22.17 4.21
C ARG A 72 -4.13 -22.38 5.18
N MET A 73 -3.28 -23.38 4.93
CA MET A 73 -2.12 -23.66 5.75
C MET A 73 -1.07 -22.56 5.60
N MET A 74 -0.81 -22.12 4.39
CA MET A 74 0.09 -21.01 4.11
C MET A 74 -0.35 -19.72 4.82
N GLY A 75 -1.64 -19.41 4.81
CA GLY A 75 -2.19 -18.26 5.54
C GLY A 75 -1.98 -18.34 7.05
N THR A 76 -2.03 -19.55 7.63
CA THR A 76 -1.73 -19.76 9.05
C THR A 76 -0.25 -19.58 9.35
N ILE A 77 0.63 -20.13 8.52
CA ILE A 77 2.08 -19.97 8.65
C ILE A 77 2.46 -18.49 8.60
N LEU A 78 1.96 -17.75 7.61
CA LEU A 78 2.25 -16.33 7.48
C LEU A 78 1.70 -15.48 8.63
N ARG A 79 0.62 -15.91 9.26
CA ARG A 79 0.10 -15.25 10.46
C ARG A 79 1.07 -15.38 11.64
N HIS A 80 1.63 -16.56 11.85
CA HIS A 80 2.66 -16.77 12.86
C HIS A 80 3.97 -16.04 12.53
N MET A 81 4.37 -16.02 11.27
CA MET A 81 5.59 -15.37 10.82
C MET A 81 5.51 -13.85 10.87
N ARG A 82 4.31 -13.28 10.83
CA ARG A 82 4.11 -11.82 10.86
C ARG A 82 4.81 -11.15 12.03
N VAL A 83 4.73 -11.75 13.21
CA VAL A 83 5.34 -11.19 14.43
C VAL A 83 6.87 -11.32 14.40
N ARG A 84 7.38 -12.42 13.86
CA ARG A 84 8.81 -12.70 13.82
C ARG A 84 9.54 -11.96 12.69
N ALA A 85 8.90 -11.83 11.55
CA ALA A 85 9.47 -11.19 10.37
C ALA A 85 9.09 -9.71 10.22
N THR A 86 8.25 -9.18 11.10
CA THR A 86 7.79 -7.78 11.10
C THR A 86 7.19 -7.35 9.75
N ILE A 87 6.43 -8.23 9.10
CA ILE A 87 5.85 -7.99 7.79
C ILE A 87 4.54 -7.20 7.88
N THR A 88 4.33 -6.31 6.90
CA THR A 88 3.08 -5.56 6.76
C THR A 88 1.93 -6.42 6.27
N ALA A 89 0.71 -5.88 6.30
CA ALA A 89 -0.45 -6.57 5.73
C ALA A 89 -0.31 -6.78 4.22
N GLU A 90 0.28 -5.81 3.51
CA GLU A 90 0.54 -5.89 2.08
C GLU A 90 1.63 -6.92 1.77
N ASP A 91 2.73 -6.93 2.50
CA ASP A 91 3.76 -7.96 2.35
C ASP A 91 3.16 -9.36 2.51
N ARG A 92 2.33 -9.54 3.53
CA ARG A 92 1.64 -10.82 3.77
C ARG A 92 0.77 -11.22 2.58
N ARG A 93 0.01 -10.29 2.00
CA ARG A 93 -0.85 -10.55 0.85
C ARG A 93 -0.04 -11.00 -0.36
N LEU A 94 1.03 -10.28 -0.68
CA LEU A 94 1.90 -10.57 -1.81
C LEU A 94 2.69 -11.87 -1.62
N ILE A 95 3.22 -12.11 -0.43
CA ILE A 95 3.92 -13.36 -0.10
C ILE A 95 2.96 -14.55 -0.19
N LEU A 96 1.75 -14.42 0.34
CA LEU A 96 0.73 -15.46 0.25
C LEU A 96 0.42 -15.80 -1.21
N PHE A 97 0.25 -14.79 -2.05
CA PHE A 97 0.02 -14.98 -3.49
C PHE A 97 1.18 -15.74 -4.13
N TYR A 98 2.43 -15.33 -3.88
CA TYR A 98 3.62 -15.99 -4.40
C TYR A 98 3.74 -17.45 -3.96
N MET A 99 3.45 -17.74 -2.69
CA MET A 99 3.62 -19.08 -2.10
C MET A 99 2.51 -20.06 -2.47
N THR A 100 1.40 -19.62 -3.06
CA THR A 100 0.24 -20.46 -3.37
C THR A 100 0.02 -20.70 -4.87
N GLN A 101 0.90 -20.19 -5.72
CA GLN A 101 0.84 -20.36 -7.19
C GLN A 101 1.49 -21.67 -7.66
#